data_1c6f7e6d950df0c8e15972a26ca1d440
#
_entry.id   1c6f7e6d950df0c8e15972a26ca1d440
#
_cell.length_a   1.000
_cell.length_b   1.000
_cell.length_c   1.000
_cell.angle_alpha   90.00
_cell.angle_beta   90.00
_cell.angle_gamma   90.00
#
_symmetry.space_group_name_H-M   'P 1'
#
loop_
_entity.id
_entity.type
_entity.pdbx_description
1 polymer ?
#
loop_
_entity_poly.entity_id
_entity_poly.type
_entity_poly.pdbx_seq_one_letter_code
_entity_poly.pdbx_strand_id
1 'polypeptide(L)'
;MSDTPALKAREIAKLLNVERKEVTKFLYDNLEEFVQNENSAWLLKKFSCLQIEFSASRTWITQEHFERSLLKHGSPLDCVHGHIILKIPKERKVLFCAAARILALANQLAKVKAIVELDFRENPEALSYLKRAFFFERLDKNIKVLPRRPASANAEGLKANNKRLVELLPIEAVGEENVPERFKFSFMEAFGELHANKLHTVLGELIGNVEDHSETLIPGFAGLQSYKLKGSTSIVAVVSDSGRGICATLRPALDKHFPEVAAQFPETLEASNAKLIIHAMRNGGLSQRGKGVGGAGLKKSSGYAASLNAKVSIRQEDFSVTLTYQNQDLHKHSWSLGLPKLLGTHIVFEFNLTD
;
A
#
# COMPACT_ATOMS: atom_id res chain seq x y z
N MET A 1 4.17 -22.06 -21.08
CA MET A 1 4.78 -22.33 -19.77
C MET A 1 5.97 -23.24 -20.04
N SER A 2 7.19 -22.75 -19.88
CA SER A 2 8.35 -23.65 -19.91
C SER A 2 8.40 -24.32 -18.53
N ASP A 3 7.96 -25.58 -18.48
CA ASP A 3 8.14 -26.43 -17.32
C ASP A 3 9.64 -26.66 -17.13
N THR A 4 10.28 -25.83 -16.31
CA THR A 4 11.63 -26.14 -15.85
C THR A 4 11.44 -27.20 -14.76
N PRO A 5 11.77 -28.48 -15.04
CA PRO A 5 11.50 -29.54 -14.10
C PRO A 5 12.34 -29.34 -12.84
N ALA A 6 11.73 -29.43 -11.67
CA ALA A 6 12.46 -29.56 -10.42
C ALA A 6 13.18 -30.90 -10.41
N LEU A 7 14.48 -30.91 -10.15
CA LEU A 7 15.33 -32.11 -10.20
C LEU A 7 15.84 -32.46 -8.79
N LYS A 8 15.91 -33.74 -8.49
CA LYS A 8 16.59 -34.21 -7.27
C LYS A 8 18.10 -34.05 -7.40
N ALA A 9 18.81 -33.81 -6.31
CA ALA A 9 20.27 -33.66 -6.33
C ALA A 9 20.99 -34.82 -7.04
N ARG A 10 20.46 -36.08 -6.96
CA ARG A 10 20.99 -37.23 -7.69
C ARG A 10 20.81 -37.13 -9.21
N GLU A 11 19.75 -36.52 -9.66
CA GLU A 11 19.45 -36.33 -11.09
C GLU A 11 20.34 -35.23 -11.67
N ILE A 12 20.52 -34.14 -10.90
CA ILE A 12 21.44 -33.06 -11.25
C ILE A 12 22.89 -33.61 -11.33
N ALA A 13 23.30 -34.39 -10.33
CA ALA A 13 24.63 -34.99 -10.28
C ALA A 13 24.90 -35.90 -11.51
N LYS A 14 23.88 -36.69 -11.90
CA LYS A 14 23.95 -37.55 -13.11
C LYS A 14 24.05 -36.71 -14.39
N LEU A 15 23.29 -35.63 -14.50
CA LEU A 15 23.32 -34.76 -15.67
C LEU A 15 24.63 -33.99 -15.80
N LEU A 16 25.25 -33.59 -14.69
CA LEU A 16 26.50 -32.83 -14.64
C LEU A 16 27.72 -33.73 -14.60
N ASN A 17 27.55 -35.05 -14.46
CA ASN A 17 28.62 -36.04 -14.27
C ASN A 17 29.54 -35.71 -13.11
N VAL A 18 28.97 -35.34 -11.97
CA VAL A 18 29.68 -35.02 -10.71
C VAL A 18 29.11 -35.84 -9.55
N GLU A 19 29.80 -35.86 -8.41
CA GLU A 19 29.32 -36.57 -7.24
C GLU A 19 28.07 -35.89 -6.64
N ARG A 20 27.08 -36.70 -6.22
CA ARG A 20 25.87 -36.22 -5.57
C ARG A 20 26.16 -35.35 -4.33
N LYS A 21 27.24 -35.67 -3.60
CA LYS A 21 27.65 -34.96 -2.38
C LYS A 21 28.05 -33.51 -2.69
N GLU A 22 28.74 -33.29 -3.78
CA GLU A 22 29.13 -31.96 -4.27
C GLU A 22 27.94 -31.13 -4.67
N VAL A 23 27.03 -31.71 -5.45
CA VAL A 23 25.76 -31.05 -5.83
C VAL A 23 24.94 -30.68 -4.58
N THR A 24 24.81 -31.63 -3.64
CA THR A 24 24.05 -31.37 -2.41
C THR A 24 24.65 -30.23 -1.62
N LYS A 25 25.99 -30.24 -1.44
CA LYS A 25 26.70 -29.16 -0.76
C LYS A 25 26.48 -27.82 -1.46
N PHE A 26 26.69 -27.76 -2.78
CA PHE A 26 26.49 -26.55 -3.57
C PHE A 26 25.05 -25.99 -3.41
N LEU A 27 24.02 -26.83 -3.49
CA LEU A 27 22.63 -26.41 -3.36
C LEU A 27 22.32 -25.86 -1.96
N TYR A 28 22.87 -26.46 -0.90
CA TYR A 28 22.70 -25.96 0.46
C TYR A 28 23.53 -24.71 0.76
N ASP A 29 24.70 -24.57 0.14
CA ASP A 29 25.56 -23.39 0.28
C ASP A 29 24.98 -22.16 -0.48
N ASN A 30 24.02 -22.38 -1.40
CA ASN A 30 23.39 -21.34 -2.24
C ASN A 30 21.84 -21.34 -2.08
N LEU A 31 21.36 -21.43 -0.85
CA LEU A 31 19.92 -21.40 -0.56
C LEU A 31 19.24 -20.05 -0.90
N GLU A 32 20.01 -18.98 -1.14
CA GLU A 32 19.48 -17.72 -1.67
C GLU A 32 18.96 -17.85 -3.11
N GLU A 33 19.57 -18.72 -3.92
CA GLU A 33 19.18 -18.95 -5.32
C GLU A 33 18.28 -20.17 -5.52
N PHE A 34 18.44 -21.21 -4.69
CA PHE A 34 17.74 -22.50 -4.84
C PHE A 34 16.72 -22.73 -3.74
N VAL A 35 15.68 -23.49 -4.08
CA VAL A 35 14.67 -23.98 -3.13
C VAL A 35 14.37 -25.45 -3.38
N GLN A 36 14.18 -26.20 -2.29
CA GLN A 36 13.76 -27.59 -2.35
C GLN A 36 12.24 -27.68 -2.14
N ASN A 37 11.56 -28.40 -3.01
CA ASN A 37 10.12 -28.66 -2.88
C ASN A 37 9.81 -29.83 -1.94
N GLU A 38 8.54 -30.11 -1.68
CA GLU A 38 8.07 -31.20 -0.82
C GLU A 38 8.55 -32.60 -1.26
N ASN A 39 8.84 -32.78 -2.55
CA ASN A 39 9.35 -34.02 -3.13
C ASN A 39 10.88 -34.11 -3.09
N SER A 40 11.55 -33.24 -2.34
CA SER A 40 13.01 -33.13 -2.24
C SER A 40 13.70 -32.84 -3.60
N ALA A 41 12.97 -32.24 -4.55
CA ALA A 41 13.53 -31.76 -5.80
C ALA A 41 13.87 -30.28 -5.73
N TRP A 42 14.96 -29.88 -6.36
CA TRP A 42 15.51 -28.54 -6.36
C TRP A 42 15.14 -27.77 -7.62
N LEU A 43 14.90 -26.48 -7.46
CA LEU A 43 14.70 -25.54 -8.56
C LEU A 43 15.28 -24.17 -8.19
N LEU A 44 15.62 -23.38 -9.20
CA LEU A 44 15.99 -21.99 -8.98
C LEU A 44 14.76 -21.21 -8.47
N LYS A 45 14.93 -20.43 -7.43
CA LYS A 45 13.84 -19.63 -6.82
C LYS A 45 13.16 -18.70 -7.81
N LYS A 46 13.87 -18.18 -8.82
CA LYS A 46 13.26 -17.37 -9.89
C LYS A 46 12.17 -18.11 -10.68
N PHE A 47 12.17 -19.44 -10.69
CA PHE A 47 11.12 -20.25 -11.28
C PHE A 47 10.14 -20.83 -10.25
N SER A 48 10.37 -20.54 -8.96
CA SER A 48 9.47 -20.99 -7.91
C SER A 48 8.36 -19.98 -7.66
N CYS A 49 7.29 -20.46 -7.02
CA CYS A 49 6.15 -19.66 -6.64
C CYS A 49 6.20 -19.33 -5.14
N LEU A 50 6.01 -18.06 -4.79
CA LEU A 50 5.76 -17.63 -3.42
C LEU A 50 4.26 -17.30 -3.28
N GLN A 51 3.56 -18.04 -2.42
CA GLN A 51 2.18 -17.73 -2.07
C GLN A 51 2.12 -16.97 -0.76
N ILE A 52 1.48 -15.80 -0.78
CA ILE A 52 1.23 -14.97 0.37
C ILE A 52 -0.28 -14.94 0.63
N GLU A 53 -0.69 -15.56 1.73
CA GLU A 53 -2.09 -15.56 2.16
C GLU A 53 -2.31 -14.45 3.20
N PHE A 54 -3.26 -13.55 2.92
CA PHE A 54 -3.61 -12.47 3.83
C PHE A 54 -4.50 -12.97 4.97
N SER A 55 -3.89 -13.64 5.93
CA SER A 55 -4.60 -14.22 7.07
C SER A 55 -5.02 -13.17 8.09
N ALA A 56 -6.21 -13.31 8.64
CA ALA A 56 -6.74 -12.49 9.71
C ALA A 56 -7.25 -13.38 10.85
N SER A 57 -7.01 -12.97 12.10
CA SER A 57 -7.52 -13.67 13.29
C SER A 57 -9.04 -13.56 13.44
N ARG A 58 -9.63 -12.54 12.83
CA ARG A 58 -11.09 -12.26 12.79
C ARG A 58 -11.55 -12.13 11.34
N THR A 59 -12.79 -11.72 11.15
CA THR A 59 -13.44 -11.59 9.82
C THR A 59 -12.74 -10.62 8.87
N TRP A 60 -12.12 -9.53 9.39
CA TRP A 60 -11.61 -8.44 8.58
C TRP A 60 -10.10 -8.49 8.40
N ILE A 61 -9.64 -8.41 7.14
CA ILE A 61 -8.25 -8.13 6.79
C ILE A 61 -8.05 -6.62 6.89
N THR A 62 -7.23 -6.20 7.84
CA THR A 62 -6.84 -4.80 8.07
C THR A 62 -5.44 -4.53 7.50
N GLN A 63 -4.99 -3.28 7.57
CA GLN A 63 -3.61 -2.92 7.20
C GLN A 63 -2.57 -3.64 8.07
N GLU A 64 -2.85 -3.90 9.34
CA GLU A 64 -1.96 -4.65 10.24
C GLU A 64 -1.89 -6.14 9.85
N HIS A 65 -2.99 -6.72 9.37
CA HIS A 65 -3.00 -8.08 8.83
C HIS A 65 -2.22 -8.18 7.53
N PHE A 66 -2.30 -7.16 6.66
CA PHE A 66 -1.46 -7.06 5.47
C PHE A 66 0.04 -7.11 5.83
N GLU A 67 0.51 -6.22 6.73
CA GLU A 67 1.91 -6.21 7.15
C GLU A 67 2.35 -7.54 7.76
N ARG A 68 1.57 -8.10 8.68
CA ARG A 68 1.88 -9.40 9.32
C ARG A 68 1.97 -10.55 8.32
N SER A 69 1.15 -10.54 7.29
CA SER A 69 1.19 -11.59 6.26
C SER A 69 2.45 -11.50 5.43
N LEU A 70 2.91 -10.28 5.10
CA LEU A 70 4.16 -10.09 4.39
C LEU A 70 5.38 -10.41 5.26
N LEU A 71 5.40 -10.01 6.53
CA LEU A 71 6.53 -10.25 7.46
C LEU A 71 6.92 -11.74 7.57
N LYS A 72 5.97 -12.66 7.36
CA LYS A 72 6.25 -14.11 7.35
C LYS A 72 7.15 -14.55 6.21
N HIS A 73 7.21 -13.78 5.13
CA HIS A 73 7.87 -14.13 3.88
C HIS A 73 9.00 -13.16 3.51
N GLY A 74 9.16 -12.08 4.26
CA GLY A 74 10.03 -10.97 3.90
C GLY A 74 9.41 -10.07 2.82
N SER A 75 10.24 -9.27 2.16
CA SER A 75 9.78 -8.35 1.10
C SER A 75 9.54 -9.09 -0.23
N PRO A 76 8.29 -9.16 -0.72
CA PRO A 76 8.01 -9.81 -2.00
C PRO A 76 8.65 -9.08 -3.19
N LEU A 77 8.90 -7.78 -3.09
CA LEU A 77 9.57 -7.00 -4.12
C LEU A 77 11.03 -7.40 -4.29
N ASP A 78 11.72 -7.69 -3.18
CA ASP A 78 13.15 -8.00 -3.15
C ASP A 78 13.41 -9.52 -3.19
N CYS A 79 12.38 -10.37 -3.04
CA CYS A 79 12.55 -11.81 -3.06
C CYS A 79 12.93 -12.32 -4.46
N VAL A 80 13.64 -13.45 -4.51
CA VAL A 80 14.12 -14.05 -5.76
C VAL A 80 13.05 -14.84 -6.53
N HIS A 81 11.86 -15.05 -5.94
CA HIS A 81 10.77 -15.76 -6.61
C HIS A 81 10.23 -14.96 -7.79
N GLY A 82 10.13 -15.59 -8.97
CA GLY A 82 9.61 -14.96 -10.18
C GLY A 82 8.09 -15.00 -10.30
N HIS A 83 7.42 -15.87 -9.53
CA HIS A 83 5.97 -16.01 -9.49
C HIS A 83 5.45 -15.72 -8.09
N ILE A 84 4.55 -14.74 -7.95
CA ILE A 84 3.94 -14.34 -6.69
C ILE A 84 2.44 -14.53 -6.75
N ILE A 85 1.87 -15.24 -5.78
CA ILE A 85 0.43 -15.40 -5.60
C ILE A 85 0.01 -14.65 -4.33
N LEU A 86 -0.87 -13.68 -4.48
CA LEU A 86 -1.53 -12.97 -3.39
C LEU A 86 -2.92 -13.56 -3.18
N LYS A 87 -3.10 -14.34 -2.12
CA LYS A 87 -4.34 -15.09 -1.85
C LYS A 87 -5.21 -14.39 -0.81
N ILE A 88 -6.49 -14.20 -1.13
CA ILE A 88 -7.52 -13.75 -0.18
C ILE A 88 -8.28 -15.00 0.31
N PRO A 89 -8.11 -15.40 1.58
CA PRO A 89 -8.68 -16.66 2.07
C PRO A 89 -10.19 -16.59 2.23
N LYS A 90 -10.81 -17.75 2.33
CA LYS A 90 -12.25 -17.95 2.51
C LYS A 90 -12.79 -17.15 3.71
N GLU A 91 -14.01 -16.62 3.59
CA GLU A 91 -14.75 -15.94 4.66
C GLU A 91 -14.04 -14.72 5.26
N ARG A 92 -13.08 -14.13 4.56
CA ARG A 92 -12.43 -12.90 4.99
C ARG A 92 -12.95 -11.70 4.21
N LYS A 93 -13.33 -10.65 4.91
CA LYS A 93 -13.66 -9.36 4.34
C LYS A 93 -12.40 -8.49 4.31
N VAL A 94 -12.24 -7.71 3.27
CA VAL A 94 -11.06 -6.84 3.12
C VAL A 94 -11.48 -5.41 3.45
N LEU A 95 -10.82 -4.78 4.43
CA LEU A 95 -11.03 -3.35 4.68
C LEU A 95 -10.41 -2.53 3.54
N PHE A 96 -10.98 -1.37 3.29
CA PHE A 96 -10.59 -0.51 2.17
C PHE A 96 -9.11 -0.09 2.23
N CYS A 97 -8.57 0.19 3.42
CA CYS A 97 -7.15 0.46 3.63
C CYS A 97 -6.23 -0.74 3.29
N ALA A 98 -6.67 -1.96 3.58
CA ALA A 98 -5.93 -3.16 3.20
C ALA A 98 -6.03 -3.41 1.68
N ALA A 99 -7.20 -3.20 1.09
CA ALA A 99 -7.40 -3.29 -0.36
C ALA A 99 -6.45 -2.34 -1.12
N ALA A 100 -6.32 -1.10 -0.66
CA ALA A 100 -5.39 -0.12 -1.23
C ALA A 100 -3.93 -0.59 -1.18
N ARG A 101 -3.46 -1.16 -0.06
CA ARG A 101 -2.10 -1.71 0.07
C ARG A 101 -1.88 -2.94 -0.81
N ILE A 102 -2.87 -3.83 -0.90
CA ILE A 102 -2.80 -5.01 -1.78
C ILE A 102 -2.71 -4.56 -3.25
N LEU A 103 -3.49 -3.56 -3.65
CA LEU A 103 -3.45 -2.99 -5.00
C LEU A 103 -2.07 -2.40 -5.32
N ALA A 104 -1.54 -1.57 -4.41
CA ALA A 104 -0.22 -0.95 -4.58
C ALA A 104 0.86 -2.02 -4.72
N LEU A 105 0.92 -3.00 -3.81
CA LEU A 105 1.87 -4.10 -3.86
C LEU A 105 1.76 -4.91 -5.16
N ALA A 106 0.54 -5.26 -5.56
CA ALA A 106 0.31 -6.04 -6.78
C ALA A 106 0.83 -5.31 -8.02
N ASN A 107 0.53 -4.01 -8.15
CA ASN A 107 0.99 -3.18 -9.26
C ASN A 107 2.52 -3.01 -9.26
N GLN A 108 3.15 -2.86 -8.09
CA GLN A 108 4.61 -2.82 -7.96
C GLN A 108 5.25 -4.15 -8.34
N LEU A 109 4.69 -5.27 -7.87
CA LEU A 109 5.14 -6.61 -8.24
C LEU A 109 5.06 -6.85 -9.74
N ALA A 110 4.01 -6.40 -10.42
CA ALA A 110 3.84 -6.53 -11.87
C ALA A 110 4.97 -5.86 -12.68
N LYS A 111 5.74 -4.94 -12.09
CA LYS A 111 6.91 -4.30 -12.73
C LYS A 111 8.20 -5.09 -12.57
N VAL A 112 8.30 -5.97 -11.58
CA VAL A 112 9.56 -6.64 -11.21
C VAL A 112 9.47 -8.16 -11.22
N LYS A 113 8.28 -8.75 -11.32
CA LYS A 113 8.08 -10.21 -11.31
C LYS A 113 7.52 -10.69 -12.65
N ALA A 114 7.89 -11.89 -13.04
CA ALA A 114 7.42 -12.49 -14.28
C ALA A 114 5.92 -12.82 -14.26
N ILE A 115 5.42 -13.30 -13.11
CA ILE A 115 4.02 -13.71 -12.94
C ILE A 115 3.51 -13.19 -11.60
N VAL A 116 2.40 -12.46 -11.63
CA VAL A 116 1.67 -12.04 -10.43
C VAL A 116 0.22 -12.49 -10.56
N GLU A 117 -0.27 -13.17 -9.52
CA GLU A 117 -1.64 -13.64 -9.46
C GLU A 117 -2.34 -13.12 -8.20
N LEU A 118 -3.60 -12.68 -8.34
CA LEU A 118 -4.53 -12.44 -7.24
C LEU A 118 -5.53 -13.59 -7.19
N ASP A 119 -5.56 -14.33 -6.09
CA ASP A 119 -6.38 -15.53 -5.94
C ASP A 119 -7.57 -15.29 -5.01
N PHE A 120 -8.78 -15.26 -5.61
CA PHE A 120 -10.07 -15.15 -4.93
C PHE A 120 -10.94 -16.39 -5.09
N ARG A 121 -10.40 -17.53 -5.54
CA ARG A 121 -11.19 -18.75 -5.82
C ARG A 121 -12.04 -19.17 -4.63
N GLU A 122 -11.53 -18.99 -3.43
CA GLU A 122 -12.24 -19.31 -2.18
C GLU A 122 -13.05 -18.15 -1.61
N ASN A 123 -12.99 -16.95 -2.22
CA ASN A 123 -13.63 -15.74 -1.67
C ASN A 123 -14.32 -14.88 -2.74
N PRO A 124 -15.44 -15.33 -3.30
CA PRO A 124 -16.21 -14.57 -4.30
C PRO A 124 -16.81 -13.27 -3.75
N GLU A 125 -17.06 -13.18 -2.43
CA GLU A 125 -17.58 -11.97 -1.78
C GLU A 125 -16.56 -10.84 -1.81
N ALA A 126 -15.30 -11.13 -1.47
CA ALA A 126 -14.21 -10.15 -1.57
C ALA A 126 -13.98 -9.72 -3.02
N LEU A 127 -14.02 -10.65 -3.99
CA LEU A 127 -13.95 -10.34 -5.42
C LEU A 127 -15.06 -9.36 -5.83
N SER A 128 -16.31 -9.64 -5.42
CA SER A 128 -17.47 -8.79 -5.72
C SER A 128 -17.36 -7.40 -5.07
N TYR A 129 -16.88 -7.33 -3.82
CA TYR A 129 -16.64 -6.06 -3.13
C TYR A 129 -15.58 -5.22 -3.85
N LEU A 130 -14.43 -5.81 -4.17
CA LEU A 130 -13.33 -5.12 -4.83
C LEU A 130 -13.68 -4.67 -6.26
N LYS A 131 -14.56 -5.42 -6.97
CA LYS A 131 -15.13 -4.96 -8.24
C LYS A 131 -15.87 -3.65 -8.06
N ARG A 132 -16.76 -3.53 -7.04
CA ARG A 132 -17.50 -2.29 -6.77
C ARG A 132 -16.59 -1.13 -6.35
N ALA A 133 -15.43 -1.43 -5.76
CA ALA A 133 -14.43 -0.45 -5.38
C ALA A 133 -13.51 -0.01 -6.55
N PHE A 134 -13.75 -0.46 -7.77
CA PHE A 134 -12.91 -0.22 -8.95
C PHE A 134 -11.45 -0.67 -8.78
N PHE A 135 -11.23 -1.64 -7.92
CA PHE A 135 -9.89 -2.21 -7.67
C PHE A 135 -9.27 -2.80 -8.95
N PHE A 136 -10.08 -3.53 -9.74
CA PHE A 136 -9.59 -4.22 -10.94
C PHE A 136 -9.34 -3.28 -12.11
N GLU A 137 -9.97 -2.12 -12.13
CA GLU A 137 -9.72 -1.03 -13.07
C GLU A 137 -8.37 -0.34 -12.81
N ARG A 138 -7.92 -0.35 -11.55
CA ARG A 138 -6.60 0.20 -11.16
C ARG A 138 -5.49 -0.85 -11.14
N LEU A 139 -5.85 -2.13 -11.29
CA LEU A 139 -4.92 -3.24 -11.27
C LEU A 139 -4.22 -3.38 -12.63
N ASP A 140 -2.89 -3.49 -12.65
CA ASP A 140 -2.09 -3.70 -13.86
C ASP A 140 -2.68 -4.88 -14.67
N LYS A 141 -2.82 -4.66 -15.99
CA LYS A 141 -3.46 -5.62 -16.92
C LYS A 141 -2.77 -6.97 -16.98
N ASN A 142 -1.47 -7.01 -16.70
CA ASN A 142 -0.67 -8.25 -16.75
C ASN A 142 -0.88 -9.13 -15.51
N ILE A 143 -1.52 -8.61 -14.44
CA ILE A 143 -1.81 -9.41 -13.25
C ILE A 143 -2.97 -10.35 -13.54
N LYS A 144 -2.74 -11.64 -13.31
CA LYS A 144 -3.77 -12.66 -13.43
C LYS A 144 -4.68 -12.63 -12.20
N VAL A 145 -5.98 -12.71 -12.43
CA VAL A 145 -6.99 -12.77 -11.36
C VAL A 145 -7.73 -14.09 -11.43
N LEU A 146 -7.76 -14.83 -10.34
CA LEU A 146 -8.47 -16.10 -10.22
C LEU A 146 -9.75 -15.94 -9.40
N PRO A 147 -10.87 -16.56 -9.82
CA PRO A 147 -11.03 -17.48 -10.96
C PRO A 147 -10.99 -16.77 -12.33
N ARG A 148 -11.34 -15.50 -12.39
CA ARG A 148 -11.23 -14.63 -13.58
C ARG A 148 -11.29 -13.16 -13.18
N ARG A 149 -10.61 -12.30 -13.95
CA ARG A 149 -10.74 -10.84 -13.77
C ARG A 149 -12.18 -10.44 -14.06
N PRO A 150 -12.86 -9.73 -13.13
CA PRO A 150 -14.18 -9.19 -13.39
C PRO A 150 -14.16 -8.26 -14.62
N ALA A 151 -15.22 -8.30 -15.42
CA ALA A 151 -15.42 -7.28 -16.44
C ALA A 151 -15.57 -5.91 -15.78
N SER A 152 -15.11 -4.86 -16.49
CA SER A 152 -15.20 -3.48 -16.03
C SER A 152 -16.60 -3.18 -15.53
N ALA A 153 -16.71 -2.57 -14.38
CA ALA A 153 -18.00 -2.16 -13.86
C ALA A 153 -18.50 -0.99 -14.73
N ASN A 154 -19.69 -1.12 -15.34
CA ASN A 154 -20.35 0.01 -16.00
C ASN A 154 -20.55 1.09 -14.93
N ALA A 155 -19.73 2.15 -15.03
CA ALA A 155 -19.61 3.21 -14.04
C ALA A 155 -20.99 3.84 -13.69
N GLU A 156 -21.90 3.92 -14.64
CA GLU A 156 -23.23 4.54 -14.46
C GLU A 156 -24.19 3.67 -13.64
N GLY A 157 -24.18 2.35 -13.77
CA GLY A 157 -25.10 1.46 -13.06
C GLY A 157 -24.73 1.19 -11.61
N LEU A 158 -23.46 1.38 -11.21
CA LEU A 158 -23.00 1.15 -9.84
C LEU A 158 -22.95 2.44 -8.98
N LYS A 159 -22.79 3.61 -9.62
CA LYS A 159 -22.81 4.92 -8.95
C LYS A 159 -24.14 5.21 -8.25
N ALA A 160 -25.25 4.71 -8.79
CA ALA A 160 -26.61 4.98 -8.27
C ALA A 160 -26.92 4.29 -6.93
N ASN A 161 -26.17 3.23 -6.54
CA ASN A 161 -26.59 2.35 -5.45
C ASN A 161 -25.68 2.36 -4.20
N ASN A 162 -24.57 3.11 -4.17
CA ASN A 162 -23.68 3.07 -3.01
C ASN A 162 -23.15 4.42 -2.56
N LYS A 163 -23.97 5.15 -1.80
CA LYS A 163 -23.62 6.44 -1.16
C LYS A 163 -22.49 6.35 -0.11
N ARG A 164 -21.94 5.16 0.14
CA ARG A 164 -20.96 4.89 1.20
C ARG A 164 -19.57 4.55 0.68
N LEU A 165 -19.39 4.49 -0.63
CA LEU A 165 -18.15 4.14 -1.28
C LEU A 165 -17.86 5.16 -2.38
N VAL A 166 -16.76 5.88 -2.24
CA VAL A 166 -16.08 6.52 -3.36
C VAL A 166 -15.00 5.56 -3.83
N GLU A 167 -15.13 5.12 -5.05
CA GLU A 167 -14.28 4.09 -5.65
C GLU A 167 -12.82 4.53 -5.68
N LEU A 168 -11.91 3.62 -5.93
CA LEU A 168 -10.50 3.92 -6.17
C LEU A 168 -10.36 4.68 -7.49
N LEU A 169 -10.17 5.99 -7.40
CA LEU A 169 -9.98 6.90 -8.52
C LEU A 169 -8.49 7.05 -8.84
N PRO A 170 -8.08 7.14 -10.11
CA PRO A 170 -6.70 7.39 -10.45
C PRO A 170 -6.31 8.82 -10.08
N ILE A 171 -5.08 9.00 -9.65
CA ILE A 171 -4.44 10.31 -9.52
C ILE A 171 -3.52 10.45 -10.74
N GLU A 172 -3.90 11.34 -11.66
CA GLU A 172 -3.16 11.59 -12.89
C GLU A 172 -2.85 13.08 -12.98
N ALA A 173 -1.62 13.43 -13.34
CA ALA A 173 -1.16 14.82 -13.44
C ALA A 173 -1.93 15.65 -14.49
N VAL A 174 -2.59 14.98 -15.43
CA VAL A 174 -3.45 15.58 -16.45
C VAL A 174 -4.67 14.69 -16.64
N GLY A 175 -5.69 14.86 -15.82
CA GLY A 175 -6.94 14.07 -15.88
C GLY A 175 -8.17 14.95 -15.94
N GLU A 176 -9.21 14.51 -16.66
CA GLU A 176 -10.51 15.19 -16.72
C GLU A 176 -11.32 15.05 -15.40
N GLU A 177 -10.95 14.09 -14.54
CA GLU A 177 -11.65 13.85 -13.28
C GLU A 177 -11.02 14.62 -12.11
N ASN A 178 -11.76 15.61 -11.60
CA ASN A 178 -11.38 16.28 -10.35
C ASN A 178 -11.65 15.37 -9.15
N VAL A 179 -10.64 14.57 -8.78
CA VAL A 179 -10.74 13.60 -7.68
C VAL A 179 -11.14 14.26 -6.36
N PRO A 180 -10.55 15.39 -5.91
CA PRO A 180 -10.96 16.08 -4.71
C PRO A 180 -12.44 16.51 -4.71
N GLU A 181 -12.95 17.01 -5.83
CA GLU A 181 -14.35 17.41 -5.95
C GLU A 181 -15.32 16.22 -5.84
N ARG A 182 -14.99 15.07 -6.44
CA ARG A 182 -15.81 13.86 -6.29
C ARG A 182 -15.89 13.41 -4.84
N PHE A 183 -14.79 13.46 -4.10
CA PHE A 183 -14.79 13.20 -2.65
C PHE A 183 -15.66 14.18 -1.90
N LYS A 184 -15.55 15.48 -2.22
CA LYS A 184 -16.36 16.52 -1.60
C LYS A 184 -17.85 16.27 -1.77
N PHE A 185 -18.29 15.99 -3.00
CA PHE A 185 -19.71 15.72 -3.27
C PHE A 185 -20.22 14.50 -2.51
N SER A 186 -19.53 13.38 -2.58
CA SER A 186 -19.92 12.16 -1.86
C SER A 186 -19.93 12.35 -0.36
N PHE A 187 -19.02 13.17 0.17
CA PHE A 187 -18.93 13.46 1.58
C PHE A 187 -20.00 14.46 2.04
N MET A 188 -20.32 15.46 1.21
CA MET A 188 -21.44 16.39 1.48
C MET A 188 -22.76 15.66 1.61
N GLU A 189 -23.04 14.74 0.69
CA GLU A 189 -24.28 13.96 0.71
C GLU A 189 -24.38 13.07 1.96
N ALA A 190 -23.24 12.52 2.41
CA ALA A 190 -23.22 11.60 3.54
C ALA A 190 -23.13 12.29 4.91
N PHE A 191 -22.45 13.45 5.02
CA PHE A 191 -22.01 14.00 6.31
C PHE A 191 -22.12 15.52 6.45
N GLY A 192 -22.68 16.18 5.45
CA GLY A 192 -22.88 17.63 5.44
C GLY A 192 -21.66 18.45 5.02
N GLU A 193 -21.91 19.71 4.69
CA GLU A 193 -20.97 20.61 4.03
C GLU A 193 -19.71 20.92 4.87
N LEU A 194 -19.87 21.11 6.16
CA LEU A 194 -18.76 21.48 7.05
C LEU A 194 -17.64 20.42 7.05
N HIS A 195 -18.01 19.15 7.15
CA HIS A 195 -17.06 18.05 7.14
C HIS A 195 -16.50 17.79 5.74
N ALA A 196 -17.33 17.96 4.70
CA ALA A 196 -16.92 17.80 3.32
C ALA A 196 -15.83 18.79 2.90
N ASN A 197 -15.92 20.05 3.28
CA ASN A 197 -14.90 21.05 2.97
C ASN A 197 -13.56 20.74 3.66
N LYS A 198 -13.58 20.25 4.90
CA LYS A 198 -12.35 19.81 5.60
C LYS A 198 -11.69 18.65 4.90
N LEU A 199 -12.43 17.60 4.55
CA LEU A 199 -11.91 16.44 3.88
C LEU A 199 -11.39 16.79 2.48
N HIS A 200 -12.13 17.63 1.72
CA HIS A 200 -11.69 18.11 0.41
C HIS A 200 -10.31 18.76 0.47
N THR A 201 -10.08 19.64 1.45
CA THR A 201 -8.79 20.32 1.60
C THR A 201 -7.66 19.33 1.95
N VAL A 202 -7.92 18.39 2.88
CA VAL A 202 -6.92 17.35 3.23
C VAL A 202 -6.54 16.52 2.02
N LEU A 203 -7.55 15.98 1.34
CA LEU A 203 -7.30 15.09 0.20
C LEU A 203 -6.70 15.85 -0.98
N GLY A 204 -7.13 17.09 -1.23
CA GLY A 204 -6.54 17.94 -2.28
C GLY A 204 -5.04 18.17 -2.08
N GLU A 205 -4.60 18.50 -0.87
CA GLU A 205 -3.18 18.66 -0.56
C GLU A 205 -2.39 17.34 -0.73
N LEU A 206 -2.97 16.20 -0.37
CA LEU A 206 -2.31 14.89 -0.49
C LEU A 206 -2.27 14.41 -1.93
N ILE A 207 -3.34 14.62 -2.69
CA ILE A 207 -3.41 14.29 -4.12
C ILE A 207 -2.44 15.16 -4.89
N GLY A 208 -2.39 16.47 -4.64
CA GLY A 208 -1.42 17.37 -5.25
C GLY A 208 0.04 16.96 -4.97
N ASN A 209 0.35 16.45 -3.77
CA ASN A 209 1.68 15.91 -3.49
C ASN A 209 2.01 14.67 -4.34
N VAL A 210 1.03 13.83 -4.65
CA VAL A 210 1.22 12.66 -5.53
C VAL A 210 1.45 13.12 -6.97
N GLU A 211 0.64 14.06 -7.47
CA GLU A 211 0.76 14.63 -8.82
C GLU A 211 2.13 15.30 -9.04
N ASP A 212 2.58 16.10 -8.06
CA ASP A 212 3.82 16.89 -8.18
C ASP A 212 5.10 16.06 -7.97
N HIS A 213 5.05 14.96 -7.19
CA HIS A 213 6.27 14.38 -6.60
C HIS A 213 6.41 12.87 -6.72
N SER A 214 5.45 12.15 -7.28
CA SER A 214 5.53 10.68 -7.33
C SER A 214 6.61 10.16 -8.27
N GLU A 215 6.84 10.83 -9.39
CA GLU A 215 7.86 10.45 -10.40
C GLU A 215 7.85 8.95 -10.75
N THR A 216 6.67 8.35 -10.91
CA THR A 216 6.49 6.92 -11.17
C THR A 216 5.58 6.66 -12.34
N LEU A 217 5.81 5.53 -13.04
CA LEU A 217 4.93 5.03 -14.09
C LEU A 217 3.71 4.25 -13.57
N ILE A 218 3.62 4.03 -12.26
CA ILE A 218 2.47 3.37 -11.62
C ILE A 218 1.53 4.48 -11.15
N PRO A 219 0.34 4.64 -11.74
CA PRO A 219 -0.60 5.68 -11.33
C PRO A 219 -0.93 5.59 -9.84
N GLY A 220 -0.95 6.72 -9.16
CA GLY A 220 -1.48 6.85 -7.83
C GLY A 220 -3.01 6.67 -7.83
N PHE A 221 -3.58 6.45 -6.68
CA PHE A 221 -5.03 6.37 -6.54
C PHE A 221 -5.49 6.86 -5.17
N ALA A 222 -6.73 7.33 -5.14
CA ALA A 222 -7.41 7.74 -3.92
C ALA A 222 -8.82 7.14 -3.86
N GLY A 223 -9.33 6.92 -2.66
CA GLY A 223 -10.66 6.35 -2.46
C GLY A 223 -11.18 6.58 -1.04
N LEU A 224 -12.48 6.36 -0.84
CA LEU A 224 -13.13 6.53 0.45
C LEU A 224 -14.21 5.49 0.66
N GLN A 225 -14.28 4.92 1.86
CA GLN A 225 -15.34 4.01 2.30
C GLN A 225 -15.87 4.40 3.66
N SER A 226 -17.19 4.45 3.82
CA SER A 226 -17.83 4.56 5.11
C SER A 226 -18.38 3.23 5.60
N TYR A 227 -18.24 2.99 6.90
CA TYR A 227 -18.73 1.80 7.59
C TYR A 227 -19.70 2.19 8.69
N LYS A 228 -20.94 1.71 8.63
CA LYS A 228 -21.91 1.88 9.72
C LYS A 228 -21.51 1.03 10.92
N LEU A 229 -21.36 1.68 12.06
CA LEU A 229 -21.16 1.07 13.37
C LEU A 229 -22.41 1.37 14.23
N LYS A 230 -22.48 0.75 15.40
CA LYS A 230 -23.58 1.03 16.34
C LYS A 230 -23.39 2.43 16.94
N GLY A 231 -24.23 3.40 16.54
CA GLY A 231 -24.21 4.78 17.05
C GLY A 231 -23.12 5.68 16.44
N SER A 232 -22.46 5.25 15.36
CA SER A 232 -21.47 6.06 14.65
C SER A 232 -21.25 5.58 13.24
N THR A 233 -20.60 6.41 12.43
CA THR A 233 -20.13 6.04 11.10
C THR A 233 -18.61 6.21 11.06
N SER A 234 -17.89 5.11 10.81
CA SER A 234 -16.44 5.14 10.60
C SER A 234 -16.15 5.41 9.12
N ILE A 235 -15.22 6.31 8.86
CA ILE A 235 -14.80 6.70 7.52
C ILE A 235 -13.34 6.39 7.35
N VAL A 236 -13.02 5.74 6.24
CA VAL A 236 -11.65 5.41 5.83
C VAL A 236 -11.41 6.05 4.47
N ALA A 237 -10.53 7.05 4.42
CA ALA A 237 -10.04 7.63 3.18
C ALA A 237 -8.59 7.18 2.95
N VAL A 238 -8.26 6.85 1.71
CA VAL A 238 -6.93 6.40 1.31
C VAL A 238 -6.39 7.28 0.19
N VAL A 239 -5.09 7.59 0.25
CA VAL A 239 -4.31 8.17 -0.85
C VAL A 239 -3.04 7.36 -0.97
N SER A 240 -2.73 6.87 -2.15
CA SER A 240 -1.65 5.91 -2.36
C SER A 240 -0.91 6.23 -3.65
N ASP A 241 0.41 6.29 -3.58
CA ASP A 241 1.30 6.36 -4.73
C ASP A 241 2.40 5.29 -4.63
N SER A 242 3.09 5.05 -5.72
CA SER A 242 4.25 4.13 -5.80
C SER A 242 5.53 4.87 -6.19
N GLY A 243 5.62 6.15 -5.87
CA GLY A 243 6.75 7.02 -6.19
C GLY A 243 7.88 6.97 -5.17
N ARG A 244 8.61 8.10 -5.08
CA ARG A 244 9.80 8.23 -4.22
C ARG A 244 9.49 8.25 -2.73
N GLY A 245 8.28 8.62 -2.35
CA GLY A 245 7.89 8.81 -0.96
C GLY A 245 8.34 10.14 -0.35
N ILE A 246 7.71 10.51 0.77
CA ILE A 246 7.93 11.80 1.44
C ILE A 246 9.38 11.97 1.89
N CYS A 247 9.97 10.96 2.51
CA CYS A 247 11.33 11.08 3.05
C CYS A 247 12.38 11.26 1.94
N ALA A 248 12.35 10.44 0.89
CA ALA A 248 13.28 10.56 -0.24
C ALA A 248 13.12 11.90 -0.98
N THR A 249 11.93 12.49 -0.93
CA THR A 249 11.63 13.81 -1.49
C THR A 249 12.17 14.94 -0.60
N LEU A 250 12.04 14.83 0.72
CA LEU A 250 12.45 15.87 1.66
C LEU A 250 13.96 15.88 1.97
N ARG A 251 14.60 14.72 2.08
CA ARG A 251 16.00 14.59 2.51
C ARG A 251 16.97 15.50 1.75
N PRO A 252 16.99 15.54 0.40
CA PRO A 252 17.88 16.43 -0.35
C PRO A 252 17.64 17.92 -0.07
N ALA A 253 16.37 18.28 0.25
CA ALA A 253 16.02 19.65 0.59
C ALA A 253 16.41 20.03 2.03
N LEU A 254 16.46 19.06 2.96
CA LEU A 254 16.89 19.31 4.33
C LEU A 254 18.34 19.77 4.37
N ASP A 255 19.24 19.07 3.74
CA ASP A 255 20.66 19.40 3.74
C ASP A 255 20.90 20.79 3.13
N LYS A 256 20.15 21.14 2.10
CA LYS A 256 20.30 22.41 1.39
C LYS A 256 19.63 23.60 2.07
N HIS A 257 18.43 23.42 2.61
CA HIS A 257 17.57 24.53 3.01
C HIS A 257 17.23 24.54 4.51
N PHE A 258 17.39 23.40 5.21
CA PHE A 258 16.98 23.20 6.60
C PHE A 258 18.03 22.43 7.41
N PRO A 259 19.31 22.87 7.42
CA PRO A 259 20.40 22.12 8.06
C PRO A 259 20.17 21.86 9.57
N GLU A 260 19.45 22.75 10.24
CA GLU A 260 19.06 22.58 11.64
C GLU A 260 18.06 21.42 11.85
N VAL A 261 17.21 21.13 10.86
CA VAL A 261 16.30 19.96 10.87
C VAL A 261 17.06 18.72 10.44
N ALA A 262 17.93 18.80 9.42
CA ALA A 262 18.78 17.70 9.01
C ALA A 262 19.62 17.15 10.18
N ALA A 263 20.21 18.05 10.98
CA ALA A 263 20.97 17.69 12.17
C ALA A 263 20.16 16.97 13.26
N GLN A 264 18.83 17.21 13.35
CA GLN A 264 17.96 16.52 14.31
C GLN A 264 17.58 15.11 13.84
N PHE A 265 17.58 14.88 12.53
CA PHE A 265 17.14 13.60 11.93
C PHE A 265 18.19 13.03 10.97
N PRO A 266 19.45 12.78 11.42
CA PRO A 266 20.46 12.17 10.56
C PRO A 266 20.04 10.76 10.15
N GLU A 267 20.34 10.36 8.91
CA GLU A 267 19.91 9.05 8.35
C GLU A 267 20.48 7.85 9.11
N THR A 268 21.60 8.04 9.79
CA THR A 268 22.25 7.01 10.60
C THR A 268 21.49 6.62 11.86
N LEU A 269 20.53 7.43 12.31
CA LEU A 269 19.74 7.14 13.50
C LEU A 269 18.53 6.26 13.17
N GLU A 270 18.30 5.27 14.01
CA GLU A 270 17.11 4.45 13.97
C GLU A 270 15.83 5.32 14.04
N ALA A 271 14.83 4.96 13.27
CA ALA A 271 13.57 5.68 13.15
C ALA A 271 13.67 7.15 12.67
N SER A 272 14.81 7.57 12.11
CA SER A 272 15.02 8.94 11.64
C SER A 272 13.95 9.38 10.65
N ASN A 273 13.63 8.55 9.65
CA ASN A 273 12.58 8.82 8.66
C ASN A 273 11.19 8.91 9.30
N ALA A 274 10.87 8.02 10.23
CA ALA A 274 9.59 8.06 10.95
C ALA A 274 9.45 9.36 11.78
N LYS A 275 10.50 9.73 12.50
CA LYS A 275 10.54 10.97 13.30
C LYS A 275 10.48 12.22 12.42
N LEU A 276 11.12 12.21 11.26
CA LEU A 276 11.05 13.29 10.27
C LEU A 276 9.61 13.50 9.77
N ILE A 277 8.87 12.43 9.46
CA ILE A 277 7.45 12.54 9.08
C ILE A 277 6.63 13.13 10.22
N ILE A 278 6.82 12.67 11.46
CA ILE A 278 6.11 13.21 12.62
C ILE A 278 6.41 14.71 12.77
N HIS A 279 7.67 15.12 12.62
CA HIS A 279 8.08 16.52 12.65
C HIS A 279 7.40 17.34 11.54
N ALA A 280 7.40 16.84 10.28
CA ALA A 280 6.78 17.52 9.16
C ALA A 280 5.26 17.68 9.35
N MET A 281 4.59 16.68 9.89
CA MET A 281 3.14 16.72 10.22
C MET A 281 2.83 17.73 11.33
N ARG A 282 3.70 17.85 12.35
CA ARG A 282 3.48 18.77 13.48
C ARG A 282 3.82 20.21 13.14
N ASN A 283 5.00 20.43 12.57
CA ASN A 283 5.59 21.76 12.42
C ASN A 283 5.35 22.35 11.04
N GLY A 284 5.29 21.51 9.99
CA GLY A 284 5.22 21.97 8.60
C GLY A 284 6.46 22.72 8.15
N GLY A 285 6.33 23.49 7.09
CA GLY A 285 7.37 24.40 6.59
C GLY A 285 8.52 23.71 5.83
N LEU A 286 8.54 22.37 5.76
CA LEU A 286 9.53 21.64 5.00
C LEU A 286 9.06 21.47 3.55
N SER A 287 9.83 21.97 2.59
CA SER A 287 9.54 21.92 1.17
C SER A 287 10.80 21.71 0.35
N GLN A 288 10.68 20.99 -0.76
CA GLN A 288 11.75 20.90 -1.77
C GLN A 288 12.16 22.27 -2.34
N ARG A 289 11.24 23.22 -2.40
CA ARG A 289 11.46 24.56 -2.95
C ARG A 289 12.16 25.52 -1.97
N GLY A 290 12.45 25.08 -0.74
CA GLY A 290 13.13 25.86 0.28
C GLY A 290 12.21 26.60 1.26
N LYS A 291 12.82 27.42 2.15
CA LYS A 291 12.11 28.16 3.21
C LYS A 291 11.10 29.15 2.60
N GLY A 292 9.88 29.13 3.12
CA GLY A 292 8.83 30.08 2.72
C GLY A 292 8.11 29.78 1.40
N VAL A 293 8.50 28.72 0.66
CA VAL A 293 7.87 28.33 -0.59
C VAL A 293 7.29 26.91 -0.47
N GLY A 294 6.00 26.80 -0.15
CA GLY A 294 5.33 25.52 0.03
C GLY A 294 5.60 24.87 1.40
N GLY A 295 5.44 23.55 1.51
CA GLY A 295 5.67 22.77 2.73
C GLY A 295 4.59 22.92 3.80
N ALA A 296 3.46 23.54 3.49
CA ALA A 296 2.31 23.67 4.38
C ALA A 296 1.34 22.48 4.31
N GLY A 297 1.40 21.68 3.27
CA GLY A 297 0.41 20.63 2.97
C GLY A 297 0.28 19.59 4.08
N LEU A 298 1.40 19.00 4.52
CA LEU A 298 1.39 18.01 5.60
C LEU A 298 0.88 18.59 6.92
N LYS A 299 1.28 19.82 7.28
CA LYS A 299 0.79 20.49 8.47
C LYS A 299 -0.70 20.83 8.40
N LYS A 300 -1.19 21.30 7.24
CA LYS A 300 -2.62 21.54 7.03
C LYS A 300 -3.40 20.24 7.17
N SER A 301 -2.91 19.16 6.55
CA SER A 301 -3.51 17.82 6.68
C SER A 301 -3.56 17.36 8.14
N SER A 302 -2.50 17.61 8.92
CA SER A 302 -2.45 17.37 10.37
C SER A 302 -3.51 18.18 11.12
N GLY A 303 -3.64 19.48 10.83
CA GLY A 303 -4.63 20.36 11.46
C GLY A 303 -6.08 19.92 11.20
N TYR A 304 -6.38 19.49 9.96
CA TYR A 304 -7.69 18.94 9.64
C TYR A 304 -7.93 17.57 10.29
N ALA A 305 -6.90 16.69 10.31
CA ALA A 305 -6.98 15.43 11.03
C ALA A 305 -7.29 15.65 12.52
N ALA A 306 -6.66 16.66 13.14
CA ALA A 306 -6.94 17.07 14.50
C ALA A 306 -8.38 17.55 14.69
N SER A 307 -8.91 18.35 13.77
CA SER A 307 -10.31 18.85 13.83
C SER A 307 -11.36 17.74 13.69
N LEU A 308 -10.98 16.58 13.15
CA LEU A 308 -11.84 15.39 12.97
C LEU A 308 -11.56 14.30 14.02
N ASN A 309 -10.63 14.55 14.97
CA ASN A 309 -10.12 13.53 15.89
C ASN A 309 -9.70 12.24 15.18
N ALA A 310 -9.03 12.41 14.04
CA ALA A 310 -8.70 11.33 13.14
C ALA A 310 -7.50 10.51 13.63
N LYS A 311 -7.41 9.27 13.12
CA LYS A 311 -6.19 8.47 13.12
C LYS A 311 -5.59 8.52 11.71
N VAL A 312 -4.34 8.93 11.59
CA VAL A 312 -3.61 9.00 10.32
C VAL A 312 -2.50 7.96 10.32
N SER A 313 -2.51 7.07 9.34
CA SER A 313 -1.42 6.11 9.13
C SER A 313 -0.68 6.46 7.84
N ILE A 314 0.64 6.59 7.91
CA ILE A 314 1.52 6.87 6.77
C ILE A 314 2.48 5.71 6.66
N ARG A 315 2.45 4.99 5.53
CA ARG A 315 3.31 3.84 5.23
C ARG A 315 4.25 4.22 4.10
N GLN A 316 5.53 4.05 4.31
CA GLN A 316 6.57 4.28 3.31
C GLN A 316 7.61 3.17 3.36
N GLU A 317 8.14 2.82 2.23
CA GLU A 317 9.24 1.89 2.00
C GLU A 317 9.29 0.69 2.96
N ASP A 318 9.97 0.81 4.11
CA ASP A 318 10.14 -0.24 5.12
C ASP A 318 9.64 0.16 6.52
N PHE A 319 8.90 1.26 6.62
CA PHE A 319 8.37 1.75 7.90
C PHE A 319 6.96 2.32 7.79
N SER A 320 6.31 2.49 8.92
CA SER A 320 5.04 3.19 9.03
C SER A 320 5.00 4.10 10.25
N VAL A 321 4.21 5.17 10.15
CA VAL A 321 3.91 6.11 11.25
C VAL A 321 2.41 6.13 11.45
N THR A 322 1.97 6.14 12.71
CA THR A 322 0.57 6.33 13.08
C THR A 322 0.45 7.52 14.03
N LEU A 323 -0.41 8.46 13.67
CA LEU A 323 -0.74 9.66 14.44
C LEU A 323 -2.21 9.57 14.87
N THR A 324 -2.49 9.75 16.14
CA THR A 324 -3.86 9.76 16.68
C THR A 324 -4.15 11.11 17.27
N TYR A 325 -5.19 11.76 16.78
CA TYR A 325 -5.61 13.07 17.21
C TYR A 325 -6.84 12.95 18.11
N GLN A 326 -6.86 13.72 19.19
CA GLN A 326 -7.98 13.86 20.12
C GLN A 326 -8.03 15.31 20.65
N ASN A 327 -9.22 15.83 20.88
CA ASN A 327 -9.42 17.20 21.39
C ASN A 327 -8.69 18.25 20.54
N GLN A 328 -8.69 18.04 19.21
CA GLN A 328 -8.05 18.91 18.22
C GLN A 328 -6.51 19.00 18.34
N ASP A 329 -5.86 18.06 19.01
CA ASP A 329 -4.39 18.00 19.13
C ASP A 329 -3.87 16.59 18.87
N LEU A 330 -2.55 16.47 18.61
CA LEU A 330 -1.86 15.19 18.46
C LEU A 330 -1.73 14.54 19.85
N HIS A 331 -2.61 13.59 20.12
CA HIS A 331 -2.65 12.87 21.40
C HIS A 331 -1.57 11.79 21.51
N LYS A 332 -1.37 11.00 20.43
CA LYS A 332 -0.44 9.87 20.41
C LYS A 332 0.19 9.70 19.04
N HIS A 333 1.45 9.28 19.02
CA HIS A 333 2.10 8.80 17.82
C HIS A 333 2.88 7.51 18.08
N SER A 334 3.04 6.70 17.06
CA SER A 334 3.84 5.47 17.07
C SER A 334 4.40 5.20 15.68
N TRP A 335 5.40 4.32 15.61
CA TRP A 335 5.96 3.85 14.33
C TRP A 335 6.29 2.37 14.40
N SER A 336 6.42 1.77 13.23
CA SER A 336 6.96 0.42 13.02
C SER A 336 8.07 0.50 11.99
N LEU A 337 9.16 -0.21 12.21
CA LEU A 337 10.33 -0.28 11.35
C LEU A 337 10.53 -1.71 10.84
N GLY A 338 11.37 -1.89 9.83
CA GLY A 338 11.70 -3.20 9.28
C GLY A 338 10.49 -3.89 8.63
N LEU A 339 9.54 -3.12 8.11
CA LEU A 339 8.41 -3.66 7.37
C LEU A 339 8.85 -4.14 5.99
N PRO A 340 8.21 -5.16 5.41
CA PRO A 340 8.45 -5.58 4.04
C PRO A 340 8.29 -4.41 3.08
N LYS A 341 9.16 -4.28 2.10
CA LYS A 341 9.21 -3.14 1.20
C LYS A 341 7.89 -2.91 0.45
N LEU A 342 7.43 -1.67 0.47
CA LEU A 342 6.30 -1.16 -0.28
C LEU A 342 6.64 0.27 -0.72
N LEU A 343 6.86 0.47 -2.02
CA LEU A 343 7.35 1.73 -2.58
C LEU A 343 6.29 2.83 -2.47
N GLY A 344 6.76 4.08 -2.35
CA GLY A 344 5.90 5.25 -2.37
C GLY A 344 5.33 5.64 -1.02
N THR A 345 4.18 6.31 -1.06
CA THR A 345 3.48 6.80 0.13
C THR A 345 2.05 6.30 0.15
N HIS A 346 1.67 5.65 1.24
CA HIS A 346 0.30 5.13 1.42
C HIS A 346 -0.28 5.73 2.69
N ILE A 347 -1.19 6.68 2.53
CA ILE A 347 -1.82 7.41 3.64
C ILE A 347 -3.24 6.91 3.83
N VAL A 348 -3.60 6.65 5.09
CA VAL A 348 -4.95 6.28 5.50
C VAL A 348 -5.41 7.26 6.58
N PHE A 349 -6.57 7.90 6.33
CA PHE A 349 -7.29 8.68 7.33
C PHE A 349 -8.47 7.87 7.82
N GLU A 350 -8.53 7.65 9.13
CA GLU A 350 -9.65 7.01 9.80
C GLU A 350 -10.26 7.97 10.81
N PHE A 351 -11.55 8.23 10.73
CA PHE A 351 -12.26 9.04 11.71
C PHE A 351 -13.69 8.58 11.87
N ASN A 352 -14.28 8.88 13.01
CA ASN A 352 -15.66 8.49 13.32
C ASN A 352 -16.52 9.74 13.42
N LEU A 353 -17.68 9.69 12.77
CA LEU A 353 -18.74 10.66 12.96
C LEU A 353 -19.82 10.04 13.85
N THR A 354 -20.16 10.71 14.94
CA THR A 354 -21.32 10.36 15.77
C THR A 354 -22.58 10.75 15.01
N ASP A 355 -23.54 9.83 14.97
CA ASP A 355 -24.85 10.04 14.33
C ASP A 355 -25.65 11.12 15.06
#